data_3a986c13f3af452e284101a24e0a30af
#
_entry.id   3a986c13f3af452e284101a24e0a30af
#
_cell.length_a   1.000
_cell.length_b   1.000
_cell.length_c   1.000
_cell.angle_alpha   90.00
_cell.angle_beta   90.00
_cell.angle_gamma   90.00
#
_symmetry.space_group_name_H-M   'P 1'
#
loop_
_entity.id
_entity.type
_entity.pdbx_description
1 polymer ?
#
loop_
_entity_poly.entity_id
_entity_poly.type
_entity_poly.pdbx_seq_one_letter_code
_entity_poly.pdbx_strand_id
1 'polypeptide(L)'
;NIIDNDIVIIAIDEKSISALGRWPWSRDYHSQLIDSLQDVQPQALGFNLLFTESGEYKEADRRFKNSIENSSFPVIMPVLQKTKYNDFYFSTHNTLLSTVDMTADPDGVIRRVRLIDDGYEIFLPQLSLQAYWATHDAGFQSNTIYDEVLIDYSFNKKTDFKKISYIDVLQGNYTREDFFGKIILVGVTAVALGDRFATPITTSHSSISIHAQVLNNI
;
A
#
# COMPACT_ATOMS: atom_id res chain seq x y z
N ASN A 1 -14.07 13.72 0.74
CA ASN A 1 -13.79 12.96 1.97
C ASN A 1 -13.84 11.48 1.64
N ILE A 2 -12.75 10.78 1.86
CA ILE A 2 -12.73 9.32 1.83
C ILE A 2 -13.55 8.85 3.03
N ILE A 3 -14.53 7.98 2.77
CA ILE A 3 -15.34 7.38 3.83
C ILE A 3 -14.66 6.07 4.25
N ASP A 4 -14.67 5.72 5.52
CA ASP A 4 -14.06 4.50 6.08
C ASP A 4 -14.34 3.21 5.30
N ASN A 5 -15.44 3.16 4.55
CA ASN A 5 -15.83 2.02 3.74
C ASN A 5 -15.12 1.97 2.37
N ASP A 6 -14.38 3.00 1.99
CA ASP A 6 -13.73 3.10 0.68
C ASP A 6 -12.31 2.54 0.70
N ILE A 7 -11.79 2.18 1.88
CA ILE A 7 -10.45 1.61 2.07
C ILE A 7 -10.57 0.13 2.46
N VAL A 8 -9.86 -0.72 1.72
CA VAL A 8 -9.77 -2.16 2.00
C VAL A 8 -8.31 -2.59 2.07
N ILE A 9 -7.98 -3.40 3.06
CA ILE A 9 -6.65 -3.99 3.21
C ILE A 9 -6.67 -5.43 2.69
N ILE A 10 -5.85 -5.74 1.71
CA ILE A 10 -5.52 -7.13 1.37
C ILE A 10 -4.34 -7.54 2.27
N ALA A 11 -4.64 -8.41 3.20
CA ALA A 11 -3.74 -8.76 4.29
C ALA A 11 -2.86 -9.97 3.95
N ILE A 12 -1.56 -9.78 3.98
CA ILE A 12 -0.61 -10.88 4.06
C ILE A 12 -0.58 -11.33 5.52
N ASP A 13 -1.52 -12.19 5.84
CA ASP A 13 -1.80 -12.71 7.19
C ASP A 13 -1.25 -14.13 7.39
N GLU A 14 -1.44 -14.68 8.58
CA GLU A 14 -1.01 -16.03 8.94
C GLU A 14 -1.68 -17.09 8.06
N LYS A 15 -2.95 -16.87 7.66
CA LYS A 15 -3.68 -17.76 6.76
C LYS A 15 -3.00 -17.83 5.39
N SER A 16 -2.65 -16.68 4.83
CA SER A 16 -1.96 -16.58 3.54
C SER A 16 -0.58 -17.21 3.59
N ILE A 17 0.19 -17.00 4.67
CA ILE A 17 1.51 -17.61 4.86
C ILE A 17 1.40 -19.12 4.98
N SER A 18 0.42 -19.62 5.74
CA SER A 18 0.18 -21.06 5.86
C SER A 18 -0.16 -21.72 4.53
N ALA A 19 -0.89 -21.03 3.66
CA ALA A 19 -1.35 -21.54 2.38
C ALA A 19 -0.28 -21.45 1.27
N LEU A 20 0.45 -20.32 1.20
CA LEU A 20 1.40 -20.04 0.11
C LEU A 20 2.85 -20.35 0.47
N GLY A 21 3.12 -20.67 1.72
CA GLY A 21 4.45 -21.02 2.21
C GLY A 21 5.28 -19.80 2.61
N ARG A 22 6.60 -20.03 2.68
CA ARG A 22 7.57 -19.06 3.23
C ARG A 22 7.59 -17.75 2.46
N TRP A 23 7.49 -16.64 3.18
CA TRP A 23 7.71 -15.28 2.68
C TRP A 23 9.22 -14.97 2.50
N PRO A 24 9.65 -14.17 1.52
CA PRO A 24 8.84 -13.50 0.49
C PRO A 24 8.41 -14.43 -0.64
N TRP A 25 7.22 -14.18 -1.21
CA TRP A 25 6.66 -15.00 -2.28
C TRP A 25 7.17 -14.60 -3.67
N SER A 26 7.01 -15.53 -4.62
CA SER A 26 7.22 -15.27 -6.05
C SER A 26 6.37 -14.09 -6.53
N ARG A 27 6.91 -13.30 -7.45
CA ARG A 27 6.17 -12.20 -8.11
C ARG A 27 4.92 -12.69 -8.86
N ASP A 28 4.83 -13.98 -9.19
CA ASP A 28 3.66 -14.58 -9.80
C ASP A 28 2.39 -14.42 -8.96
N TYR A 29 2.49 -14.52 -7.64
CA TYR A 29 1.34 -14.31 -6.77
C TYR A 29 0.87 -12.85 -6.82
N HIS A 30 1.78 -11.90 -6.96
CA HIS A 30 1.43 -10.48 -7.09
C HIS A 30 0.86 -10.17 -8.49
N SER A 31 1.31 -10.85 -9.55
CA SER A 31 0.66 -10.82 -10.87
C SER A 31 -0.79 -11.31 -10.77
N GLN A 32 -0.99 -12.50 -10.21
CA GLN A 32 -2.32 -13.10 -10.04
C GLN A 32 -3.25 -12.21 -9.21
N LEU A 33 -2.72 -11.53 -8.17
CA LEU A 33 -3.50 -10.58 -7.38
C LEU A 33 -4.02 -9.43 -8.24
N ILE A 34 -3.14 -8.78 -9.03
CA ILE A 34 -3.54 -7.67 -9.91
C ILE A 34 -4.57 -8.17 -10.93
N ASP A 35 -4.31 -9.32 -11.56
CA ASP A 35 -5.18 -9.89 -12.58
C ASP A 35 -6.57 -10.24 -12.00
N SER A 36 -6.64 -10.75 -10.76
CA SER A 36 -7.89 -11.05 -10.06
C SER A 36 -8.73 -9.81 -9.77
N LEU A 37 -8.12 -8.62 -9.71
CA LEU A 37 -8.80 -7.37 -9.39
C LEU A 37 -9.29 -6.61 -10.64
N GLN A 38 -8.93 -7.04 -11.86
CA GLN A 38 -9.31 -6.33 -13.09
C GLN A 38 -10.82 -6.19 -13.26
N ASP A 39 -11.56 -7.26 -13.03
CA ASP A 39 -13.01 -7.29 -13.24
C ASP A 39 -13.80 -6.54 -12.15
N VAL A 40 -13.20 -6.34 -10.99
CA VAL A 40 -13.88 -5.67 -9.86
C VAL A 40 -13.68 -4.15 -9.83
N GLN A 41 -12.78 -3.63 -10.66
CA GLN A 41 -12.58 -2.20 -10.89
C GLN A 41 -12.36 -1.38 -9.60
N PRO A 42 -11.28 -1.62 -8.84
CA PRO A 42 -10.90 -0.74 -7.74
C PRO A 42 -10.50 0.64 -8.28
N GLN A 43 -10.47 1.65 -7.42
CA GLN A 43 -9.98 2.97 -7.80
C GLN A 43 -8.45 3.03 -7.89
N ALA A 44 -7.77 2.33 -6.98
CA ALA A 44 -6.31 2.22 -6.95
C ALA A 44 -5.87 1.00 -6.14
N LEU A 45 -4.66 0.50 -6.42
CA LEU A 45 -3.99 -0.55 -5.67
C LEU A 45 -2.64 -0.05 -5.18
N GLY A 46 -2.44 0.04 -3.87
CA GLY A 46 -1.19 0.45 -3.25
C GLY A 46 -0.49 -0.71 -2.52
N PHE A 47 0.78 -0.94 -2.84
CA PHE A 47 1.60 -1.92 -2.13
C PHE A 47 2.37 -1.26 -0.97
N ASN A 48 2.27 -1.81 0.23
CA ASN A 48 3.22 -1.57 1.33
C ASN A 48 4.25 -2.72 1.35
N LEU A 49 4.87 -2.95 0.20
CA LEU A 49 5.86 -4.00 -0.05
C LEU A 49 6.95 -3.45 -0.96
N LEU A 50 8.20 -3.60 -0.56
CA LEU A 50 9.34 -3.16 -1.36
C LEU A 50 9.74 -4.23 -2.38
N PHE A 51 9.84 -3.82 -3.64
CA PHE A 51 10.28 -4.65 -4.76
C PHE A 51 11.58 -4.08 -5.33
N THR A 52 12.62 -4.06 -4.51
CA THR A 52 13.88 -3.33 -4.79
C THR A 52 14.82 -4.05 -5.75
N GLU A 53 14.67 -5.36 -5.86
CA GLU A 53 15.55 -6.21 -6.68
C GLU A 53 14.72 -7.11 -7.58
N SER A 54 15.34 -7.55 -8.68
CA SER A 54 14.74 -8.62 -9.48
C SER A 54 14.61 -9.87 -8.61
N GLY A 55 13.47 -10.56 -8.76
CA GLY A 55 13.23 -11.82 -8.07
C GLY A 55 14.14 -12.94 -8.57
N GLU A 56 14.07 -14.09 -7.91
CA GLU A 56 14.80 -15.30 -8.29
C GLU A 56 14.44 -15.74 -9.74
N TYR A 57 13.20 -15.51 -10.15
CA TYR A 57 12.68 -15.92 -11.45
C TYR A 57 12.33 -14.69 -12.30
N LYS A 58 13.18 -14.37 -13.29
CA LYS A 58 12.98 -13.23 -14.21
C LYS A 58 11.63 -13.25 -14.96
N GLU A 59 11.12 -14.45 -15.24
CA GLU A 59 9.81 -14.61 -15.90
C GLU A 59 8.66 -14.20 -14.96
N ALA A 60 8.78 -14.40 -13.67
CA ALA A 60 7.81 -13.94 -12.68
C ALA A 60 7.82 -12.40 -12.58
N ASP A 61 9.02 -11.79 -12.59
CA ASP A 61 9.17 -10.34 -12.63
C ASP A 61 8.53 -9.75 -13.90
N ARG A 62 8.75 -10.39 -15.06
CA ARG A 62 8.17 -9.94 -16.33
C ARG A 62 6.63 -10.03 -16.31
N ARG A 63 6.08 -11.12 -15.79
CA ARG A 63 4.61 -11.26 -15.63
C ARG A 63 4.06 -10.18 -14.71
N PHE A 64 4.68 -9.95 -13.57
CA PHE A 64 4.25 -8.93 -12.62
C PHE A 64 4.28 -7.52 -13.25
N LYS A 65 5.35 -7.18 -13.96
CA LYS A 65 5.44 -5.92 -14.70
C LYS A 65 4.33 -5.80 -15.76
N ASN A 66 4.05 -6.87 -16.50
CA ASN A 66 2.97 -6.89 -17.49
C ASN A 66 1.60 -6.73 -16.85
N SER A 67 1.33 -7.38 -15.70
CA SER A 67 0.06 -7.20 -14.96
C SER A 67 -0.12 -5.76 -14.50
N ILE A 68 0.96 -5.09 -14.03
CA ILE A 68 0.92 -3.66 -13.68
C ILE A 68 0.63 -2.82 -14.93
N GLU A 69 1.34 -3.05 -16.02
CA GLU A 69 1.21 -2.28 -17.27
C GLU A 69 -0.20 -2.38 -17.87
N ASN A 70 -0.83 -3.54 -17.77
CA ASN A 70 -2.16 -3.81 -18.34
C ASN A 70 -3.30 -3.62 -17.32
N SER A 71 -3.00 -3.15 -16.10
CA SER A 71 -4.05 -2.93 -15.10
C SER A 71 -5.00 -1.79 -15.53
N SER A 72 -6.30 -1.97 -15.24
CA SER A 72 -7.34 -0.96 -15.50
C SER A 72 -7.40 0.13 -14.41
N PHE A 73 -6.50 0.07 -13.43
CA PHE A 73 -6.39 0.98 -12.30
C PHE A 73 -4.91 1.29 -12.02
N PRO A 74 -4.60 2.45 -11.43
CA PRO A 74 -3.24 2.80 -11.04
C PRO A 74 -2.70 1.86 -9.95
N VAL A 75 -1.42 1.48 -10.09
CA VAL A 75 -0.70 0.66 -9.12
C VAL A 75 0.39 1.50 -8.45
N ILE A 76 0.29 1.66 -7.13
CA ILE A 76 1.22 2.47 -6.35
C ILE A 76 2.28 1.55 -5.76
N MET A 77 3.53 1.87 -6.07
CA MET A 77 4.69 1.05 -5.70
C MET A 77 5.66 1.87 -4.87
N PRO A 78 6.04 1.41 -3.68
CA PRO A 78 7.05 2.10 -2.90
C PRO A 78 8.45 1.84 -3.44
N VAL A 79 9.29 2.86 -3.36
CA VAL A 79 10.71 2.79 -3.73
C VAL A 79 11.59 3.21 -2.56
N LEU A 80 12.83 2.74 -2.56
CA LEU A 80 13.83 3.16 -1.58
C LEU A 80 14.44 4.51 -1.95
N GLN A 81 14.90 5.25 -0.95
CA GLN A 81 15.42 6.62 -1.01
C GLN A 81 16.48 6.90 -2.09
N LYS A 82 17.21 5.92 -2.57
CA LYS A 82 18.26 6.09 -3.58
C LYS A 82 17.86 5.62 -4.98
N THR A 83 16.60 5.23 -5.17
CA THR A 83 16.14 4.72 -6.46
C THR A 83 15.84 5.89 -7.37
N LYS A 84 16.52 5.96 -8.53
CA LYS A 84 16.14 6.88 -9.61
C LYS A 84 14.86 6.39 -10.25
N TYR A 85 13.98 7.30 -10.64
CA TYR A 85 12.69 6.96 -11.26
C TYR A 85 12.84 5.99 -12.45
N ASN A 86 13.83 6.24 -13.30
CA ASN A 86 14.10 5.41 -14.48
C ASN A 86 14.75 4.07 -14.18
N ASP A 87 15.29 3.89 -12.97
CA ASP A 87 15.97 2.67 -12.55
C ASP A 87 15.03 1.70 -11.82
N PHE A 88 13.78 2.13 -11.55
CA PHE A 88 12.80 1.25 -10.93
C PHE A 88 12.30 0.22 -11.95
N TYR A 89 12.66 -1.04 -11.70
CA TYR A 89 12.43 -2.14 -12.64
C TYR A 89 10.94 -2.32 -13.03
N PHE A 90 10.00 -2.09 -12.09
CA PHE A 90 8.57 -2.23 -12.32
C PHE A 90 7.89 -0.91 -12.76
N SER A 91 8.65 0.08 -13.20
CA SER A 91 8.10 1.32 -13.75
C SER A 91 7.37 1.03 -15.07
N THR A 92 6.11 1.43 -15.15
CA THR A 92 5.21 1.37 -16.31
C THR A 92 4.39 2.64 -16.36
N HIS A 93 3.56 2.84 -17.38
CA HIS A 93 2.65 4.00 -17.43
C HIS A 93 1.56 3.98 -16.36
N ASN A 94 1.26 2.80 -15.78
CA ASN A 94 0.29 2.64 -14.68
C ASN A 94 0.95 2.62 -13.29
N THR A 95 2.28 2.77 -13.21
CA THR A 95 3.00 2.79 -11.94
C THR A 95 3.05 4.19 -11.37
N LEU A 96 2.56 4.37 -10.16
CA LEU A 96 2.75 5.57 -9.35
C LEU A 96 3.75 5.27 -8.22
N LEU A 97 4.80 6.09 -8.11
CA LEU A 97 5.83 5.87 -7.09
C LEU A 97 5.44 6.54 -5.77
N SER A 98 5.82 5.89 -4.66
CA SER A 98 5.58 6.40 -3.30
C SER A 98 6.73 6.06 -2.37
N THR A 99 6.71 6.64 -1.17
CA THR A 99 7.45 6.13 0.00
C THR A 99 6.49 5.46 0.98
N VAL A 100 7.01 4.54 1.77
CA VAL A 100 6.31 3.90 2.91
C VAL A 100 7.01 4.18 4.23
N ASP A 101 7.97 5.08 4.22
CA ASP A 101 8.75 5.43 5.40
C ASP A 101 7.88 6.03 6.49
N MET A 102 8.10 5.58 7.71
CA MET A 102 7.46 6.09 8.92
C MET A 102 8.51 6.43 9.96
N THR A 103 8.41 7.61 10.53
CA THR A 103 9.30 8.06 11.59
C THR A 103 8.56 8.11 12.91
N ALA A 104 9.08 7.40 13.92
CA ALA A 104 8.56 7.47 15.27
C ALA A 104 9.05 8.73 15.99
N ASP A 105 8.24 9.24 16.90
CA ASP A 105 8.66 10.23 17.88
C ASP A 105 9.80 9.67 18.78
N PRO A 106 10.52 10.51 19.55
CA PRO A 106 11.63 10.06 20.40
C PRO A 106 11.28 8.97 21.41
N ASP A 107 10.01 8.81 21.74
CA ASP A 107 9.49 7.74 22.62
C ASP A 107 9.13 6.45 21.88
N GLY A 108 9.41 6.38 20.56
CA GLY A 108 9.14 5.21 19.74
C GLY A 108 7.70 5.09 19.23
N VAL A 109 6.84 6.08 19.45
CA VAL A 109 5.42 6.06 19.08
C VAL A 109 5.18 6.84 17.79
N ILE A 110 4.46 6.25 16.83
CA ILE A 110 4.04 6.93 15.60
C ILE A 110 2.79 7.77 15.88
N ARG A 111 2.94 9.09 15.85
CA ARG A 111 1.82 10.04 15.98
C ARG A 111 1.63 10.90 14.76
N ARG A 112 2.63 10.97 13.91
CA ARG A 112 2.65 11.83 12.75
C ARG A 112 3.32 11.13 11.57
N VAL A 113 3.10 11.64 10.40
CA VAL A 113 3.70 11.16 9.17
C VAL A 113 4.08 12.32 8.28
N ARG A 114 5.22 12.22 7.63
CA ARG A 114 5.61 13.12 6.55
C ARG A 114 4.87 12.70 5.29
N LEU A 115 4.07 13.58 4.71
CA LEU A 115 3.27 13.28 3.52
C LEU A 115 4.09 13.30 2.22
N ILE A 116 5.16 14.10 2.20
CA ILE A 116 6.11 14.16 1.09
C ILE A 116 7.51 14.01 1.64
N ASP A 117 8.27 13.11 1.06
CA ASP A 117 9.68 12.95 1.37
C ASP A 117 10.52 13.69 0.31
N ASP A 118 11.29 14.68 0.76
CA ASP A 118 12.22 15.49 -0.03
C ASP A 118 13.68 15.00 0.04
N GLY A 119 13.93 13.92 0.79
CA GLY A 119 15.25 13.26 0.90
C GLY A 119 15.63 12.44 -0.33
N TYR A 120 14.72 12.31 -1.30
CA TYR A 120 14.95 11.65 -2.58
C TYR A 120 15.42 12.65 -3.65
N GLU A 121 16.01 12.17 -4.73
CA GLU A 121 16.31 13.03 -5.92
C GLU A 121 15.02 13.59 -6.54
N ILE A 122 13.89 13.02 -6.22
CA ILE A 122 12.54 13.46 -6.60
C ILE A 122 11.67 13.56 -5.35
N PHE A 123 10.67 14.43 -5.36
CA PHE A 123 9.66 14.45 -4.31
C PHE A 123 8.80 13.21 -4.40
N LEU A 124 8.83 12.35 -3.36
CA LEU A 124 8.01 11.16 -3.29
C LEU A 124 6.88 11.36 -2.29
N PRO A 125 5.62 11.25 -2.74
CA PRO A 125 4.49 11.22 -1.83
C PRO A 125 4.50 9.92 -1.01
N GLN A 126 4.05 10.03 0.20
CA GLN A 126 3.77 8.90 1.05
C GLN A 126 2.63 8.05 0.44
N LEU A 127 2.65 6.72 0.64
CA LEU A 127 1.69 5.78 0.03
C LEU A 127 0.23 6.25 0.14
N SER A 128 -0.17 6.75 1.31
CA SER A 128 -1.54 7.22 1.56
C SER A 128 -1.87 8.46 0.73
N LEU A 129 -0.96 9.43 0.65
CA LEU A 129 -1.14 10.63 -0.16
C LEU A 129 -1.19 10.30 -1.65
N GLN A 130 -0.32 9.39 -2.12
CA GLN A 130 -0.33 8.95 -3.50
C GLN A 130 -1.64 8.23 -3.86
N ALA A 131 -2.17 7.42 -2.95
CA ALA A 131 -3.46 6.77 -3.12
C ALA A 131 -4.61 7.79 -3.18
N TYR A 132 -4.58 8.81 -2.33
CA TYR A 132 -5.54 9.91 -2.39
C TYR A 132 -5.48 10.64 -3.74
N TRP A 133 -4.30 11.03 -4.21
CA TRP A 133 -4.14 11.72 -5.49
C TRP A 133 -4.58 10.87 -6.69
N ALA A 134 -4.29 9.57 -6.66
CA ALA A 134 -4.69 8.65 -7.73
C ALA A 134 -6.21 8.56 -7.92
N THR A 135 -6.99 8.91 -6.90
CA THR A 135 -8.44 8.71 -6.88
C THR A 135 -9.25 10.02 -6.91
N HIS A 136 -8.64 11.17 -6.66
CA HIS A 136 -9.34 12.45 -6.50
C HIS A 136 -8.97 13.51 -7.55
N ASP A 137 -8.25 13.13 -8.61
CA ASP A 137 -7.76 14.07 -9.65
C ASP A 137 -7.05 15.31 -9.04
N ALA A 138 -6.52 15.14 -7.84
CA ALA A 138 -5.85 16.13 -7.05
C ALA A 138 -4.33 15.97 -7.24
N GLY A 139 -3.80 16.49 -8.35
CA GLY A 139 -2.35 16.54 -8.53
C GLY A 139 -1.65 17.40 -7.47
N PHE A 140 -0.34 17.37 -7.47
CA PHE A 140 0.51 18.19 -6.60
C PHE A 140 0.08 19.67 -6.62
N GLN A 141 -0.57 20.14 -5.57
CA GLN A 141 -0.84 21.55 -5.33
C GLN A 141 0.11 22.04 -4.24
N SER A 142 1.11 22.82 -4.62
CA SER A 142 2.21 23.28 -3.77
C SER A 142 1.79 24.04 -2.49
N ASN A 143 0.53 24.47 -2.41
CA ASN A 143 0.06 25.34 -1.32
C ASN A 143 -0.62 24.60 -0.16
N THR A 144 -0.78 23.28 -0.22
CA THR A 144 -1.58 22.51 0.77
C THR A 144 -0.83 21.37 1.43
N ILE A 145 0.44 21.18 1.14
CA ILE A 145 1.18 20.01 1.64
C ILE A 145 2.01 20.45 2.84
N TYR A 146 1.50 20.14 4.02
CA TYR A 146 2.29 20.20 5.24
C TYR A 146 3.34 19.09 5.18
N ASP A 147 4.60 19.42 5.49
CA ASP A 147 5.67 18.43 5.54
C ASP A 147 5.33 17.26 6.46
N GLU A 148 4.54 17.54 7.50
CA GLU A 148 4.18 16.56 8.53
C GLU A 148 2.76 16.79 9.02
N VAL A 149 1.96 15.71 9.11
CA VAL A 149 0.59 15.72 9.64
C VAL A 149 0.44 14.80 10.85
N LEU A 150 -0.37 15.22 11.81
CA LEU A 150 -0.78 14.38 12.93
C LEU A 150 -1.78 13.35 12.46
N ILE A 151 -1.57 12.10 12.86
CA ILE A 151 -2.49 11.00 12.59
C ILE A 151 -3.58 11.00 13.66
N ASP A 152 -4.82 11.11 13.26
CA ASP A 152 -5.96 11.05 14.16
C ASP A 152 -6.31 9.59 14.47
N TYR A 153 -5.94 9.16 15.66
CA TYR A 153 -6.26 7.84 16.23
C TYR A 153 -7.47 7.90 17.18
N SER A 154 -8.32 8.91 17.09
CA SER A 154 -9.45 9.07 18.02
C SER A 154 -10.44 7.91 17.94
N PHE A 155 -11.06 7.60 19.07
CA PHE A 155 -12.03 6.51 19.22
C PHE A 155 -13.28 6.65 18.32
N ASN A 156 -13.56 7.84 17.82
CA ASN A 156 -14.71 8.10 16.95
C ASN A 156 -14.41 7.80 15.46
N LYS A 157 -13.15 7.53 15.11
CA LYS A 157 -12.78 7.11 13.76
C LYS A 157 -12.50 5.63 13.76
N LYS A 158 -13.06 4.95 12.78
CA LYS A 158 -12.86 3.53 12.56
C LYS A 158 -11.37 3.28 12.28
N THR A 159 -10.72 2.59 13.20
CA THR A 159 -9.31 2.16 13.05
C THR A 159 -9.19 0.74 12.53
N ASP A 160 -10.31 0.04 12.42
CA ASP A 160 -10.37 -1.34 11.95
C ASP A 160 -10.99 -1.38 10.54
N PHE A 161 -10.13 -1.15 9.55
CA PHE A 161 -10.50 -1.24 8.14
C PHE A 161 -10.84 -2.68 7.76
N LYS A 162 -11.70 -2.83 6.74
CA LYS A 162 -12.00 -4.15 6.19
C LYS A 162 -10.71 -4.82 5.73
N LYS A 163 -10.49 -6.05 6.21
CA LYS A 163 -9.36 -6.87 5.82
C LYS A 163 -9.85 -8.12 5.11
N ILE A 164 -9.21 -8.41 3.98
CA ILE A 164 -9.44 -9.65 3.21
C ILE A 164 -8.09 -10.34 3.10
N SER A 165 -8.05 -11.62 3.43
CA SER A 165 -6.82 -12.41 3.36
C SER A 165 -6.30 -12.46 1.92
N TYR A 166 -5.00 -12.30 1.72
CA TYR A 166 -4.37 -12.35 0.41
C TYR A 166 -4.71 -13.63 -0.34
N ILE A 167 -4.68 -14.77 0.35
CA ILE A 167 -5.03 -16.07 -0.24
C ILE A 167 -6.49 -16.14 -0.65
N ASP A 168 -7.40 -15.48 0.07
CA ASP A 168 -8.83 -15.45 -0.32
C ASP A 168 -9.02 -14.73 -1.65
N VAL A 169 -8.26 -13.66 -1.88
CA VAL A 169 -8.31 -12.97 -3.17
C VAL A 169 -7.81 -13.87 -4.30
N LEU A 170 -6.68 -14.55 -4.11
CA LEU A 170 -6.14 -15.47 -5.12
C LEU A 170 -7.10 -16.63 -5.43
N GLN A 171 -7.91 -17.04 -4.46
CA GLN A 171 -8.88 -18.13 -4.62
C GLN A 171 -10.27 -17.66 -5.11
N GLY A 172 -10.45 -16.34 -5.31
CA GLY A 172 -11.75 -15.78 -5.69
C GLY A 172 -12.79 -15.77 -4.57
N ASN A 173 -12.38 -15.91 -3.31
CA ASN A 173 -13.24 -15.91 -2.13
C ASN A 173 -13.56 -14.48 -1.67
N TYR A 174 -14.11 -13.67 -2.55
CA TYR A 174 -14.55 -12.30 -2.31
C TYR A 174 -15.75 -11.98 -3.20
N THR A 175 -16.43 -10.87 -2.91
CA THR A 175 -17.51 -10.35 -3.74
C THR A 175 -17.03 -9.09 -4.48
N ARG A 176 -17.75 -8.70 -5.55
CA ARG A 176 -17.43 -7.47 -6.28
C ARG A 176 -17.49 -6.24 -5.37
N GLU A 177 -18.48 -6.19 -4.47
CA GLU A 177 -18.71 -5.10 -3.52
C GLU A 177 -17.56 -4.90 -2.53
N ASP A 178 -16.74 -5.93 -2.34
CA ASP A 178 -15.57 -5.84 -1.47
C ASP A 178 -14.53 -4.87 -2.01
N PHE A 179 -14.44 -4.71 -3.33
CA PHE A 179 -13.36 -3.95 -3.97
C PHE A 179 -13.84 -2.89 -4.97
N PHE A 180 -15.04 -3.00 -5.49
CA PHE A 180 -15.55 -2.07 -6.50
C PHE A 180 -15.53 -0.62 -6.02
N GLY A 181 -14.84 0.24 -6.75
CA GLY A 181 -14.74 1.67 -6.44
C GLY A 181 -13.97 1.98 -5.17
N LYS A 182 -13.17 1.04 -4.63
CA LYS A 182 -12.41 1.21 -3.38
C LYS A 182 -10.92 1.38 -3.62
N ILE A 183 -10.24 1.97 -2.64
CA ILE A 183 -8.79 2.03 -2.57
C ILE A 183 -8.32 0.78 -1.85
N ILE A 184 -7.48 0.00 -2.51
CA ILE A 184 -6.94 -1.24 -1.97
C ILE A 184 -5.49 -1.00 -1.51
N LEU A 185 -5.19 -1.38 -0.27
CA LEU A 185 -3.84 -1.38 0.26
C LEU A 185 -3.39 -2.81 0.57
N VAL A 186 -2.27 -3.23 0.00
CA VAL A 186 -1.68 -4.56 0.22
C VAL A 186 -0.52 -4.47 1.16
N GLY A 187 -0.52 -5.26 2.23
CA GLY A 187 0.60 -5.26 3.16
C GLY A 187 0.57 -6.40 4.17
N VAL A 188 1.69 -6.54 4.87
CA VAL A 188 1.87 -7.61 5.86
C VAL A 188 1.14 -7.24 7.16
N THR A 189 0.28 -8.14 7.61
CA THR A 189 -0.40 -8.06 8.90
C THR A 189 0.01 -9.17 9.85
N ALA A 190 0.61 -10.24 9.34
CA ALA A 190 1.16 -11.33 10.13
C ALA A 190 2.20 -10.82 11.14
N VAL A 191 2.03 -11.23 12.40
CA VAL A 191 2.81 -10.65 13.52
C VAL A 191 4.31 -10.90 13.40
N ALA A 192 4.71 -12.02 12.82
CA ALA A 192 6.11 -12.43 12.73
C ALA A 192 6.89 -11.83 11.55
N LEU A 193 6.22 -11.18 10.59
CA LEU A 193 6.83 -10.80 9.30
C LEU A 193 6.73 -9.32 8.96
N GLY A 194 5.76 -8.60 9.50
CA GLY A 194 5.49 -7.22 9.14
C GLY A 194 6.14 -6.21 10.08
N ASP A 195 6.43 -5.03 9.56
CA ASP A 195 6.80 -3.89 10.37
C ASP A 195 5.64 -3.51 11.28
N ARG A 196 5.95 -3.42 12.56
CA ARG A 196 4.97 -3.08 13.59
C ARG A 196 5.48 -1.92 14.43
N PHE A 197 4.59 -1.01 14.69
CA PHE A 197 4.91 0.24 15.39
C PHE A 197 3.99 0.44 16.58
N ALA A 198 4.52 1.07 17.62
CA ALA A 198 3.71 1.62 18.69
C ALA A 198 2.95 2.86 18.17
N THR A 199 1.69 2.96 18.52
CA THR A 199 0.81 4.11 18.26
C THR A 199 0.11 4.53 19.55
N PRO A 200 -0.54 5.70 19.64
CA PRO A 200 -1.26 6.10 20.84
C PRO A 200 -2.34 5.13 21.33
N ILE A 201 -2.82 4.24 20.46
CA ILE A 201 -3.92 3.31 20.78
C ILE A 201 -3.47 1.86 20.94
N THR A 202 -2.27 1.49 20.49
CA THR A 202 -1.74 0.12 20.62
C THR A 202 -0.22 0.10 20.53
N THR A 203 0.39 -0.85 21.22
CA THR A 203 1.84 -1.06 21.20
C THR A 203 2.34 -1.81 19.96
N SER A 204 1.44 -2.34 19.13
CA SER A 204 1.81 -3.19 17.98
C SER A 204 0.80 -3.06 16.85
N HIS A 205 0.89 -1.97 16.12
CA HIS A 205 0.08 -1.69 14.94
C HIS A 205 0.84 -2.07 13.66
N SER A 206 0.21 -2.76 12.72
CA SER A 206 0.86 -3.06 11.44
C SER A 206 1.05 -1.79 10.60
N SER A 207 2.18 -1.67 9.91
CA SER A 207 2.48 -0.54 9.03
C SER A 207 1.32 -0.24 8.08
N ILE A 208 0.78 -1.26 7.42
CA ILE A 208 -0.32 -1.08 6.46
C ILE A 208 -1.59 -0.50 7.10
N SER A 209 -1.90 -0.85 8.34
CA SER A 209 -3.05 -0.27 9.05
C SER A 209 -2.82 1.21 9.40
N ILE A 210 -1.58 1.61 9.67
CA ILE A 210 -1.23 3.02 9.88
C ILE A 210 -1.38 3.79 8.56
N HIS A 211 -0.92 3.24 7.42
CA HIS A 211 -1.13 3.86 6.11
C HIS A 211 -2.63 4.03 5.79
N ALA A 212 -3.45 3.03 6.09
CA ALA A 212 -4.89 3.14 5.92
C ALA A 212 -5.49 4.25 6.81
N GLN A 213 -5.00 4.39 8.06
CA GLN A 213 -5.42 5.46 8.96
C GLN A 213 -5.02 6.84 8.45
N VAL A 214 -3.80 7.00 7.94
CA VAL A 214 -3.34 8.25 7.32
C VAL A 214 -4.22 8.60 6.12
N LEU A 215 -4.50 7.63 5.24
CA LEU A 215 -5.38 7.84 4.08
C LEU A 215 -6.78 8.28 4.50
N ASN A 216 -7.33 7.72 5.57
CA ASN A 216 -8.64 8.10 6.11
C ASN A 216 -8.65 9.49 6.76
N ASN A 217 -7.48 10.04 7.10
CA ASN A 217 -7.35 11.36 7.73
C ASN A 217 -7.16 12.50 6.71
N ILE A 218 -6.72 12.19 5.48
CA ILE A 218 -6.55 13.14 4.37
C ILE A 218 -7.89 13.48 3.74
#